data_9a177ada0ed75c258201704bbf574f2e
#
_entry.id   9a177ada0ed75c258201704bbf574f2e
#
_cell.length_a   1.000
_cell.length_b   1.000
_cell.length_c   1.000
_cell.angle_alpha   90.00
_cell.angle_beta   90.00
_cell.angle_gamma   90.00
#
_symmetry.space_group_name_H-M   'P 1'
#
loop_
_entity.id
_entity.type
_entity.pdbx_description
1 polymer ?
#
loop_
_entity_poly.entity_id
_entity_poly.type
_entity_poly.pdbx_seq_one_letter_code
_entity_poly.pdbx_strand_id
1 'polypeptide(L)'
;VDELRTKGVSAIMNEIETKLSDCDIIYVSFDVDSMDPDLTSHGTGTPVKNGLRPEEANEILTVLAKNKKTVCIEFVEVNPCLDEKANTMAEITLGLIETVLNEYK
;
A
#
# COMPACT_ATOMS: atom_id res chain seq x y z
N VAL A 1 8.80 7.09 -5.27
CA VAL A 1 9.36 5.73 -5.27
C VAL A 1 10.89 5.75 -5.26
N ASP A 2 11.53 6.60 -6.06
CA ASP A 2 12.99 6.66 -6.14
C ASP A 2 13.63 6.99 -4.77
N GLU A 3 13.07 7.92 -4.04
CA GLU A 3 13.52 8.27 -2.69
C GLU A 3 13.34 7.08 -1.73
N LEU A 4 12.21 6.37 -1.84
CA LEU A 4 11.94 5.17 -1.06
C LEU A 4 13.01 4.10 -1.29
N ARG A 5 13.40 3.88 -2.55
CA ARG A 5 14.41 2.88 -2.90
C ARG A 5 15.81 3.29 -2.49
N THR A 6 16.10 4.59 -2.51
CA THR A 6 17.41 5.11 -2.09
C THR A 6 17.58 5.04 -0.56
N LYS A 7 16.56 5.42 0.20
CA LYS A 7 16.60 5.47 1.67
C LYS A 7 16.17 4.17 2.34
N GLY A 8 15.35 3.37 1.67
CA GLY A 8 14.69 2.19 2.22
C GLY A 8 13.35 2.51 2.89
N VAL A 9 12.49 1.51 2.95
CA VAL A 9 11.12 1.65 3.49
C VAL A 9 11.16 2.10 4.95
N SER A 10 12.00 1.49 5.79
CA SER A 10 12.08 1.82 7.21
C SER A 10 12.40 3.29 7.46
N ALA A 11 13.37 3.86 6.73
CA ALA A 11 13.76 5.26 6.88
C ALA A 11 12.62 6.20 6.45
N ILE A 12 11.97 5.92 5.34
CA ILE A 12 10.83 6.70 4.85
C ILE A 12 9.66 6.63 5.84
N MET A 13 9.38 5.45 6.38
CA MET A 13 8.30 5.29 7.35
C MET A 13 8.58 6.05 8.65
N ASN A 14 9.82 6.07 9.12
CA ASN A 14 10.22 6.88 10.26
C ASN A 14 10.00 8.38 10.00
N GLU A 15 10.33 8.87 8.81
CA GLU A 15 10.06 10.26 8.42
C GLU A 15 8.55 10.57 8.42
N ILE A 16 7.75 9.67 7.88
CA ILE A 16 6.29 9.81 7.83
C ILE A 16 5.71 9.85 9.25
N GLU A 17 6.09 8.90 10.09
CA GLU A 17 5.61 8.83 11.47
C GLU A 17 6.04 10.06 12.28
N THR A 18 7.22 10.59 12.04
CA THR A 18 7.68 11.84 12.65
C THR A 18 6.80 13.02 12.24
N LYS A 19 6.49 13.13 10.94
CA LYS A 19 5.59 14.18 10.43
C LYS A 19 4.17 14.07 10.98
N LEU A 20 3.72 12.85 11.28
CA LEU A 20 2.38 12.58 11.81
C LEU A 20 2.34 12.58 13.35
N SER A 21 3.45 12.91 14.02
CA SER A 21 3.54 12.84 15.48
C SER A 21 2.53 13.74 16.20
N ASP A 22 2.17 14.87 15.60
CA ASP A 22 1.22 15.84 16.17
C ASP A 22 -0.25 15.52 15.84
N CYS A 23 -0.51 14.50 15.02
CA CYS A 23 -1.87 14.09 14.68
C CYS A 23 -2.45 13.21 15.78
N ASP A 24 -3.75 13.35 16.04
CA ASP A 24 -4.48 12.50 16.99
C ASP A 24 -4.86 11.16 16.37
N ILE A 25 -5.23 11.18 15.10
CA ILE A 25 -5.63 9.99 14.33
C ILE A 25 -4.98 9.99 12.96
N ILE A 26 -4.81 8.79 12.39
CA ILE A 26 -4.29 8.58 11.03
C ILE A 26 -5.35 7.81 10.23
N TYR A 27 -5.66 8.34 9.07
CA TYR A 27 -6.45 7.67 8.04
C TYR A 27 -5.53 7.33 6.87
N VAL A 28 -5.60 6.09 6.39
CA VAL A 28 -4.76 5.61 5.28
C VAL A 28 -5.66 5.28 4.10
N SER A 29 -5.42 5.90 2.96
CA SER A 29 -6.02 5.53 1.69
C SER A 29 -4.93 4.93 0.81
N PHE A 30 -5.00 3.64 0.57
CA PHE A 30 -4.05 2.92 -0.28
C PHE A 30 -4.64 2.74 -1.67
N ASP A 31 -4.08 3.47 -2.62
CA ASP A 31 -4.44 3.37 -4.03
C ASP A 31 -3.58 2.30 -4.70
N VAL A 32 -4.21 1.25 -5.24
CA VAL A 32 -3.48 0.16 -5.90
C VAL A 32 -2.79 0.59 -7.18
N ASP A 33 -3.16 1.75 -7.76
CA ASP A 33 -2.45 2.36 -8.88
C ASP A 33 -1.00 2.71 -8.53
N SER A 34 -0.69 2.85 -7.24
CA SER A 34 0.67 3.14 -6.78
C SER A 34 1.65 1.98 -7.00
N MET A 35 1.14 0.77 -7.22
CA MET A 35 1.96 -0.42 -7.46
C MET A 35 2.36 -0.54 -8.94
N ASP A 36 3.54 -1.13 -9.17
CA ASP A 36 4.04 -1.36 -10.52
C ASP A 36 3.20 -2.43 -11.24
N PRO A 37 2.57 -2.11 -12.39
CA PRO A 37 1.72 -3.06 -13.12
C PRO A 37 2.49 -4.24 -13.70
N ASP A 38 3.80 -4.12 -13.92
CA ASP A 38 4.62 -5.23 -14.40
C ASP A 38 4.84 -6.29 -13.32
N LEU A 39 4.74 -5.91 -12.05
CA LEU A 39 4.89 -6.79 -10.88
C LEU A 39 3.55 -7.24 -10.31
N THR A 40 2.48 -6.58 -10.68
CA THR A 40 1.10 -6.88 -10.29
C THR A 40 0.27 -7.20 -11.53
N SER A 41 -0.67 -6.33 -11.86
CA SER A 41 -1.43 -6.38 -13.11
C SER A 41 -2.00 -4.99 -13.44
N HIS A 42 -2.64 -4.89 -14.59
CA HIS A 42 -3.30 -3.65 -15.01
C HIS A 42 -4.77 -3.59 -14.54
N GLY A 43 -5.12 -4.28 -13.47
CA GLY A 43 -6.48 -4.28 -12.86
C GLY A 43 -6.86 -2.97 -12.17
N THR A 44 -6.49 -1.85 -12.79
CA THR A 44 -6.73 -0.50 -12.32
C THR A 44 -6.79 0.47 -13.50
N GLY A 45 -7.40 1.65 -13.31
CA GLY A 45 -7.63 2.62 -14.38
C GLY A 45 -6.38 3.38 -14.84
N THR A 46 -5.44 3.63 -13.95
CA THR A 46 -4.26 4.49 -14.19
C THR A 46 -2.95 3.87 -13.72
N PRO A 47 -2.50 2.75 -14.31
CA PRO A 47 -1.27 2.09 -13.89
C PRO A 47 -0.04 2.96 -14.15
N VAL A 48 0.93 2.93 -13.23
CA VAL A 48 2.17 3.73 -13.29
C VAL A 48 3.37 2.80 -13.26
N LYS A 49 4.22 2.88 -14.30
CA LYS A 49 5.47 2.12 -14.35
C LYS A 49 6.42 2.52 -13.23
N ASN A 50 7.22 1.57 -12.77
CA ASN A 50 8.16 1.74 -11.67
C ASN A 50 7.50 2.17 -10.35
N GLY A 51 6.25 1.80 -10.16
CA GLY A 51 5.53 2.00 -8.91
C GLY A 51 6.04 1.11 -7.78
N LEU A 52 5.29 1.07 -6.69
CA LEU A 52 5.62 0.24 -5.54
C LEU A 52 5.61 -1.25 -5.89
N ARG A 53 6.54 -1.99 -5.35
CA ARG A 53 6.49 -3.45 -5.36
C ARG A 53 5.50 -3.93 -4.30
N PRO A 54 4.88 -5.11 -4.50
CA PRO A 54 3.98 -5.67 -3.49
C PRO A 54 4.62 -5.79 -2.11
N GLU A 55 5.91 -6.17 -2.04
CA GLU A 55 6.65 -6.29 -0.79
C GLU A 55 6.84 -4.94 -0.10
N GLU A 56 7.12 -3.88 -0.87
CA GLU A 56 7.24 -2.52 -0.34
C GLU A 56 5.89 -2.03 0.20
N ALA A 57 4.82 -2.25 -0.55
CA ALA A 57 3.46 -1.93 -0.12
C ALA A 57 3.09 -2.67 1.18
N ASN A 58 3.42 -3.96 1.24
CA ASN A 58 3.18 -4.78 2.41
C ASN A 58 3.90 -4.25 3.66
N GLU A 59 5.15 -3.88 3.53
CA GLU A 59 5.96 -3.33 4.62
C GLU A 59 5.40 -1.97 5.09
N ILE A 60 5.06 -1.07 4.16
CA ILE A 60 4.47 0.23 4.45
C ILE A 60 3.16 0.06 5.22
N LEU A 61 2.26 -0.77 4.71
CA LEU A 61 0.95 -1.01 5.32
C LEU A 61 1.08 -1.67 6.70
N THR A 62 2.03 -2.57 6.88
CA THR A 62 2.32 -3.18 8.18
C THR A 62 2.70 -2.13 9.22
N VAL A 63 3.63 -1.23 8.89
CA VAL A 63 4.05 -0.15 9.78
C VAL A 63 2.86 0.76 10.14
N LEU A 64 2.08 1.17 9.13
CA LEU A 64 0.91 2.02 9.36
C LEU A 64 -0.17 1.33 10.19
N ALA A 65 -0.42 0.04 9.97
CA ALA A 65 -1.38 -0.73 10.74
C ALA A 65 -0.98 -0.89 12.22
N LYS A 66 0.33 -0.99 12.50
CA LYS A 66 0.86 -1.05 13.86
C LYS A 66 0.77 0.26 14.61
N ASN A 67 0.66 1.37 13.91
CA ASN A 67 0.54 2.68 14.55
C ASN A 67 -0.82 2.79 15.26
N LYS A 68 -0.78 3.03 16.57
CA LYS A 68 -1.99 3.10 17.40
C LYS A 68 -2.95 4.24 17.02
N LYS A 69 -2.46 5.23 16.29
CA LYS A 69 -3.28 6.35 15.80
C LYS A 69 -4.06 5.99 14.53
N THR A 70 -3.71 4.90 13.84
CA THR A 70 -4.38 4.49 12.61
C THR A 70 -5.76 3.91 12.94
N VAL A 71 -6.79 4.60 12.49
CA VAL A 71 -8.20 4.26 12.78
C VAL A 71 -8.94 3.71 11.57
N CYS A 72 -8.40 3.92 10.37
CA CYS A 72 -9.00 3.44 9.13
C CYS A 72 -7.94 3.22 8.07
N ILE A 73 -8.04 2.12 7.34
CA ILE A 73 -7.25 1.86 6.13
C ILE A 73 -8.22 1.42 5.06
N GLU A 74 -8.24 2.13 3.94
CA GLU A 74 -9.03 1.74 2.77
C GLU A 74 -8.13 1.36 1.60
N PHE A 75 -8.64 0.52 0.71
CA PHE A 75 -7.99 0.11 -0.53
C PHE A 75 -8.88 0.52 -1.69
N VAL A 76 -8.35 1.31 -2.60
CA VAL A 76 -9.13 1.92 -3.69
C VAL A 76 -8.54 1.62 -5.06
N GLU A 77 -9.32 1.86 -6.09
CA GLU A 77 -8.95 1.75 -7.51
C GLU A 77 -8.73 0.32 -8.03
N VAL A 78 -9.20 -0.71 -7.31
CA VAL A 78 -9.21 -2.07 -7.86
C VAL A 78 -10.32 -2.18 -8.90
N ASN A 79 -9.97 -2.53 -10.14
CA ASN A 79 -10.93 -2.74 -11.21
C ASN A 79 -10.72 -4.09 -11.91
N PRO A 80 -11.41 -5.15 -11.45
CA PRO A 80 -11.26 -6.50 -12.02
C PRO A 80 -11.59 -6.59 -13.51
N CYS A 81 -12.44 -5.70 -14.03
CA CYS A 81 -12.80 -5.68 -15.45
C CYS A 81 -11.63 -5.26 -16.35
N LEU A 82 -10.63 -4.57 -15.81
CA LEU A 82 -9.44 -4.15 -16.54
C LEU A 82 -8.25 -5.10 -16.33
N ASP A 83 -8.39 -6.09 -15.45
CA ASP A 83 -7.30 -7.01 -15.11
C ASP A 83 -7.04 -8.00 -16.24
N GLU A 84 -5.88 -7.86 -16.90
CA GLU A 84 -5.44 -8.73 -18.00
C GLU A 84 -4.94 -10.10 -17.53
N LYS A 85 -4.70 -10.26 -16.24
CA LYS A 85 -4.18 -11.47 -15.59
C LYS A 85 -5.24 -12.10 -14.68
N ALA A 86 -6.47 -12.23 -15.17
CA ALA A 86 -7.63 -12.69 -14.40
C ALA A 86 -7.92 -11.74 -13.23
N ASN A 87 -7.88 -12.22 -11.98
CA ASN A 87 -8.16 -11.41 -10.80
C ASN A 87 -6.88 -11.08 -9.99
N THR A 88 -5.72 -11.02 -10.66
CA THR A 88 -4.42 -10.87 -9.99
C THR A 88 -4.34 -9.63 -9.11
N MET A 89 -4.80 -8.46 -9.56
CA MET A 89 -4.80 -7.24 -8.75
C MET A 89 -5.71 -7.40 -7.51
N ALA A 90 -6.89 -7.97 -7.67
CA ALA A 90 -7.80 -8.23 -6.56
C ALA A 90 -7.19 -9.21 -5.55
N GLU A 91 -6.52 -10.25 -6.03
CA GLU A 91 -5.83 -11.23 -5.16
C GLU A 91 -4.66 -10.60 -4.40
N ILE A 92 -3.85 -9.78 -5.06
CA ILE A 92 -2.75 -9.05 -4.42
C ILE A 92 -3.31 -8.08 -3.36
N THR A 93 -4.36 -7.35 -3.69
CA THR A 93 -5.03 -6.44 -2.75
C THR A 93 -5.58 -7.19 -1.55
N LEU A 94 -6.21 -8.35 -1.77
CA LEU A 94 -6.69 -9.19 -0.68
C LEU A 94 -5.55 -9.61 0.25
N GLY A 95 -4.41 -10.00 -0.31
CA GLY A 95 -3.21 -10.33 0.48
C GLY A 95 -2.73 -9.16 1.34
N LEU A 96 -2.75 -7.94 0.82
CA LEU A 96 -2.41 -6.74 1.58
C LEU A 96 -3.43 -6.47 2.69
N ILE A 97 -4.72 -6.66 2.43
CA ILE A 97 -5.78 -6.54 3.43
C ILE A 97 -5.58 -7.56 4.56
N GLU A 98 -5.28 -8.81 4.23
CA GLU A 98 -5.00 -9.86 5.22
C GLU A 98 -3.81 -9.50 6.11
N THR A 99 -2.75 -8.94 5.53
CA THR A 99 -1.58 -8.44 6.27
C THR A 99 -2.00 -7.38 7.29
N VAL A 100 -2.79 -6.40 6.86
CA VAL A 100 -3.31 -5.34 7.74
C VAL A 100 -4.16 -5.93 8.87
N LEU A 101 -5.08 -6.83 8.55
CA LEU A 101 -5.98 -7.45 9.52
C LEU A 101 -5.20 -8.27 10.58
N ASN A 102 -4.11 -8.90 10.20
CA ASN A 102 -3.28 -9.65 11.12
C ASN A 102 -2.65 -8.78 12.23
N GLU A 103 -2.46 -7.48 11.97
CA GLU A 103 -1.93 -6.54 12.96
C GLU A 103 -2.99 -6.15 14.03
N TYR A 104 -4.27 -6.44 13.78
CA TYR A 104 -5.38 -6.16 14.71
C TYR A 104 -5.86 -7.37 15.50
N LYS A 105 -5.18 -8.48 15.37
CA LYS A 105 -5.52 -9.71 16.12
C LYS A 105 -4.83 -9.76 17.48
#